data_10c9adb2117dca633d01418338f6512d
#
_entry.id   10c9adb2117dca633d01418338f6512d
#
_cell.length_a   1.000
_cell.length_b   1.000
_cell.length_c   1.000
_cell.angle_alpha   90.00
_cell.angle_beta   90.00
_cell.angle_gamma   90.00
#
_symmetry.space_group_name_H-M   'P 1'
#
loop_
_entity.id
_entity.type
_entity.pdbx_description
1 polymer ?
#
loop_
_entity_poly.entity_id
_entity_poly.type
_entity_poly.pdbx_seq_one_letter_code
_entity_poly.pdbx_strand_id
1 'polypeptide(L)'
;IKTNVMGSINMLGLAKRTKARILQASTSEVYGDPMIHPQPEAYWGNVNPIGRRSCYDEGKRCAETLFFDYHRQNNVRIKVARIFNTYGPRMSIDDGRVMSSLICRALRGEDLVIYGDGRQTRSFCYIDDMIEGLVRLMESGDDFLGPVNLGGTREHTIREMAEMVLRITGSKSRIVYEARLEDDPMRRLPLTELARERLGWEPLVQLEKGLEETVNYFRRLLGLS
;
A
#
# COMPACT_ATOMS: atom_id res chain seq x y z
N ILE A 1 8.54 -2.00 -15.31
CA ILE A 1 7.68 -2.53 -16.40
C ILE A 1 7.82 -4.04 -16.51
N LYS A 2 9.01 -4.61 -16.84
CA LYS A 2 9.17 -6.07 -17.05
C LYS A 2 8.53 -6.91 -15.94
N THR A 3 8.84 -6.65 -14.69
CA THR A 3 8.32 -7.42 -13.55
C THR A 3 6.79 -7.37 -13.49
N ASN A 4 6.19 -6.20 -13.62
CA ASN A 4 4.74 -6.03 -13.50
C ASN A 4 3.99 -6.55 -14.74
N VAL A 5 4.51 -6.33 -15.95
CA VAL A 5 3.81 -6.71 -17.18
C VAL A 5 4.16 -8.13 -17.62
N MET A 6 5.44 -8.40 -17.87
CA MET A 6 5.86 -9.75 -18.32
C MET A 6 5.67 -10.79 -17.22
N GLY A 7 5.94 -10.42 -15.96
CA GLY A 7 5.68 -11.29 -14.82
C GLY A 7 4.20 -11.67 -14.72
N SER A 8 3.28 -10.71 -14.89
CA SER A 8 1.84 -10.98 -14.90
C SER A 8 1.43 -11.90 -16.04
N ILE A 9 1.93 -11.67 -17.26
CA ILE A 9 1.65 -12.56 -18.42
C ILE A 9 2.09 -14.00 -18.12
N ASN A 10 3.31 -14.18 -17.61
CA ASN A 10 3.86 -15.49 -17.29
C ASN A 10 3.03 -16.21 -16.20
N MET A 11 2.67 -15.50 -15.14
CA MET A 11 1.89 -16.06 -14.03
C MET A 11 0.44 -16.35 -14.44
N LEU A 12 -0.17 -15.51 -15.26
CA LEU A 12 -1.50 -15.74 -15.83
C LEU A 12 -1.49 -16.95 -16.79
N GLY A 13 -0.44 -17.11 -17.60
CA GLY A 13 -0.23 -18.29 -18.43
C GLY A 13 -0.10 -19.58 -17.60
N LEU A 14 0.63 -19.50 -16.46
CA LEU A 14 0.73 -20.62 -15.52
C LEU A 14 -0.62 -20.92 -14.87
N ALA A 15 -1.33 -19.91 -14.37
CA ALA A 15 -2.65 -20.04 -13.74
C ALA A 15 -3.68 -20.66 -14.71
N LYS A 16 -3.67 -20.22 -15.98
CA LYS A 16 -4.51 -20.81 -17.04
C LYS A 16 -4.22 -22.32 -17.22
N ARG A 17 -2.94 -22.71 -17.32
CA ARG A 17 -2.51 -24.09 -17.53
C ARG A 17 -2.85 -24.99 -16.34
N THR A 18 -2.63 -24.51 -15.12
CA THR A 18 -2.84 -25.27 -13.87
C THR A 18 -4.27 -25.16 -13.34
N LYS A 19 -5.11 -24.31 -13.94
CA LYS A 19 -6.45 -23.93 -13.44
C LYS A 19 -6.43 -23.37 -12.00
N ALA A 20 -5.31 -22.79 -11.59
CA ALA A 20 -5.17 -22.19 -10.29
C ALA A 20 -5.92 -20.84 -10.23
N ARG A 21 -6.37 -20.48 -9.01
CA ARG A 21 -6.77 -19.10 -8.72
C ARG A 21 -5.52 -18.24 -8.53
N ILE A 22 -5.56 -17.02 -9.01
CA ILE A 22 -4.42 -16.11 -8.95
C ILE A 22 -4.85 -14.73 -8.44
N LEU A 23 -4.08 -14.14 -7.52
CA LEU A 23 -4.30 -12.80 -6.99
C LEU A 23 -3.26 -11.84 -7.55
N GLN A 24 -3.74 -10.72 -8.06
CA GLN A 24 -2.92 -9.55 -8.38
C GLN A 24 -2.84 -8.64 -7.16
N ALA A 25 -1.66 -8.55 -6.58
CA ALA A 25 -1.31 -7.50 -5.63
C ALA A 25 -1.13 -6.18 -6.41
N SER A 26 -2.25 -5.49 -6.67
CA SER A 26 -2.26 -4.16 -7.25
C SER A 26 -1.99 -3.11 -6.15
N THR A 27 -2.18 -1.85 -6.43
CA THR A 27 -1.73 -0.76 -5.57
C THR A 27 -2.66 0.44 -5.68
N SER A 28 -2.72 1.26 -4.63
CA SER A 28 -3.36 2.58 -4.69
C SER A 28 -2.71 3.54 -5.70
N GLU A 29 -1.49 3.24 -6.17
CA GLU A 29 -0.80 4.06 -7.18
C GLU A 29 -1.52 4.04 -8.54
N VAL A 30 -2.39 3.06 -8.82
CA VAL A 30 -3.25 3.06 -10.02
C VAL A 30 -4.18 4.27 -10.08
N TYR A 31 -4.41 4.93 -8.96
CA TYR A 31 -5.20 6.16 -8.87
C TYR A 31 -4.41 7.44 -9.17
N GLY A 32 -3.06 7.38 -9.17
CA GLY A 32 -2.19 8.53 -9.41
C GLY A 32 -2.35 9.63 -8.36
N ASP A 33 -2.37 10.89 -8.81
CA ASP A 33 -2.76 12.06 -7.99
C ASP A 33 -4.30 12.22 -8.07
N PRO A 34 -5.06 11.68 -7.12
CA PRO A 34 -6.48 11.48 -7.30
C PRO A 34 -7.27 12.77 -7.17
N MET A 35 -8.20 12.99 -8.12
CA MET A 35 -9.16 14.09 -8.09
C MET A 35 -10.42 13.76 -7.27
N ILE A 36 -10.62 12.48 -6.90
CA ILE A 36 -11.73 12.00 -6.07
C ILE A 36 -11.18 11.52 -4.74
N HIS A 37 -11.83 11.91 -3.65
CA HIS A 37 -11.40 11.60 -2.31
C HIS A 37 -12.61 11.34 -1.37
N PRO A 38 -12.66 10.22 -0.63
CA PRO A 38 -11.81 9.02 -0.74
C PRO A 38 -11.89 8.33 -2.11
N GLN A 39 -10.91 7.48 -2.46
CA GLN A 39 -10.87 6.81 -3.76
C GLN A 39 -11.75 5.56 -3.78
N PRO A 40 -12.86 5.54 -4.57
CA PRO A 40 -13.63 4.33 -4.80
C PRO A 40 -12.99 3.48 -5.92
N GLU A 41 -13.29 2.19 -5.95
CA GLU A 41 -12.77 1.27 -6.96
C GLU A 41 -13.19 1.63 -8.40
N ALA A 42 -14.34 2.26 -8.56
CA ALA A 42 -14.84 2.74 -9.85
C ALA A 42 -14.08 3.94 -10.43
N TYR A 43 -13.21 4.59 -9.63
CA TYR A 43 -12.41 5.71 -10.10
C TYR A 43 -11.24 5.22 -10.95
N TRP A 44 -11.12 5.71 -12.19
CA TRP A 44 -10.10 5.27 -13.14
C TRP A 44 -8.70 5.84 -12.89
N GLY A 45 -8.60 6.85 -12.03
CA GLY A 45 -7.34 7.45 -11.65
C GLY A 45 -6.94 8.65 -12.51
N ASN A 46 -5.85 9.29 -12.07
CA ASN A 46 -5.20 10.43 -12.72
C ASN A 46 -3.68 10.21 -12.62
N VAL A 47 -3.15 9.32 -13.46
CA VAL A 47 -1.73 8.94 -13.47
C VAL A 47 -0.97 9.77 -14.47
N ASN A 48 0.19 10.31 -14.08
CA ASN A 48 1.14 10.93 -15.00
C ASN A 48 1.88 9.83 -15.79
N PRO A 49 1.63 9.65 -17.11
CA PRO A 49 2.19 8.51 -17.86
C PRO A 49 3.69 8.63 -18.16
N ILE A 50 4.30 9.80 -17.95
CA ILE A 50 5.71 10.07 -18.24
C ILE A 50 6.51 10.51 -17.00
N GLY A 51 5.89 10.51 -15.81
CA GLY A 51 6.55 10.85 -14.55
C GLY A 51 7.58 9.80 -14.10
N ARG A 52 8.38 10.14 -13.11
CA ARG A 52 9.43 9.23 -12.59
C ARG A 52 8.87 7.91 -12.03
N ARG A 53 7.62 7.91 -11.55
CA ARG A 53 6.95 6.73 -10.99
C ARG A 53 6.14 5.94 -12.02
N SER A 54 5.92 6.46 -13.24
CA SER A 54 5.06 5.90 -14.27
C SER A 54 5.38 4.45 -14.61
N CYS A 55 6.65 4.04 -14.53
CA CYS A 55 7.04 2.65 -14.78
C CYS A 55 6.41 1.68 -13.77
N TYR A 56 6.14 2.12 -12.55
CA TYR A 56 5.44 1.33 -11.54
C TYR A 56 3.92 1.47 -11.70
N ASP A 57 3.42 2.69 -11.75
CA ASP A 57 2.00 3.02 -11.76
C ASP A 57 1.32 2.43 -13.00
N GLU A 58 1.83 2.73 -14.19
CA GLU A 58 1.32 2.18 -15.45
C GLU A 58 1.59 0.68 -15.58
N GLY A 59 2.69 0.18 -15.02
CA GLY A 59 2.96 -1.25 -14.97
C GLY A 59 1.91 -2.01 -14.16
N LYS A 60 1.42 -1.47 -13.05
CA LYS A 60 0.35 -2.05 -12.24
C LYS A 60 -1.02 -1.91 -12.90
N ARG A 61 -1.31 -0.77 -13.55
CA ARG A 61 -2.52 -0.57 -14.35
C ARG A 61 -2.61 -1.58 -15.50
N CYS A 62 -1.52 -1.75 -16.24
CA CYS A 62 -1.41 -2.77 -17.29
C CYS A 62 -1.62 -4.19 -16.73
N ALA A 63 -1.06 -4.51 -15.57
CA ALA A 63 -1.26 -5.80 -14.93
C ALA A 63 -2.74 -6.05 -14.56
N GLU A 64 -3.47 -5.06 -14.03
CA GLU A 64 -4.93 -5.18 -13.82
C GLU A 64 -5.65 -5.49 -15.14
N THR A 65 -5.35 -4.74 -16.21
CA THR A 65 -5.94 -4.99 -17.54
C THR A 65 -5.71 -6.42 -18.01
N LEU A 66 -4.47 -6.91 -17.92
CA LEU A 66 -4.11 -8.27 -18.31
C LEU A 66 -4.89 -9.32 -17.49
N PHE A 67 -5.05 -9.12 -16.19
CA PHE A 67 -5.82 -10.04 -15.33
C PHE A 67 -7.27 -10.13 -15.80
N PHE A 68 -7.94 -9.00 -16.00
CA PHE A 68 -9.33 -8.98 -16.49
C PHE A 68 -9.46 -9.54 -17.90
N ASP A 69 -8.50 -9.33 -18.80
CA ASP A 69 -8.52 -9.89 -20.15
C ASP A 69 -8.35 -11.41 -20.13
N TYR A 70 -7.43 -11.94 -19.35
CA TYR A 70 -7.28 -13.39 -19.19
C TYR A 70 -8.53 -14.04 -18.59
N HIS A 71 -9.20 -13.36 -17.67
CA HIS A 71 -10.48 -13.82 -17.15
C HIS A 71 -11.54 -13.87 -18.27
N ARG A 72 -11.75 -12.76 -19.01
CA ARG A 72 -12.76 -12.67 -20.07
C ARG A 72 -12.54 -13.67 -21.21
N GLN A 73 -11.29 -13.84 -21.62
CA GLN A 73 -10.95 -14.66 -22.79
C GLN A 73 -10.71 -16.13 -22.46
N ASN A 74 -10.27 -16.44 -21.25
CA ASN A 74 -9.76 -17.76 -20.89
C ASN A 74 -10.37 -18.33 -19.61
N ASN A 75 -11.31 -17.64 -18.98
CA ASN A 75 -11.93 -18.02 -17.71
C ASN A 75 -10.92 -18.28 -16.58
N VAL A 76 -9.78 -17.58 -16.58
CA VAL A 76 -8.83 -17.65 -15.46
C VAL A 76 -9.48 -17.07 -14.21
N ARG A 77 -9.41 -17.81 -13.10
CA ARG A 77 -9.96 -17.37 -11.81
C ARG A 77 -9.03 -16.34 -11.19
N ILE A 78 -9.36 -15.07 -11.35
CA ILE A 78 -8.55 -13.97 -10.87
C ILE A 78 -9.11 -13.34 -9.60
N LYS A 79 -8.24 -12.69 -8.84
CA LYS A 79 -8.56 -11.74 -7.78
C LYS A 79 -7.66 -10.51 -7.93
N VAL A 80 -8.21 -9.31 -7.68
CA VAL A 80 -7.43 -8.06 -7.78
C VAL A 80 -7.62 -7.24 -6.51
N ALA A 81 -6.54 -7.02 -5.75
CA ALA A 81 -6.52 -6.16 -4.58
C ALA A 81 -5.73 -4.88 -4.86
N ARG A 82 -6.32 -3.70 -4.63
CA ARG A 82 -5.63 -2.41 -4.62
C ARG A 82 -5.18 -2.11 -3.19
N ILE A 83 -3.91 -2.41 -2.93
CA ILE A 83 -3.29 -2.30 -1.62
C ILE A 83 -2.88 -0.85 -1.39
N PHE A 84 -3.35 -0.27 -0.29
CA PHE A 84 -2.93 1.04 0.20
C PHE A 84 -1.71 0.91 1.12
N ASN A 85 -1.22 2.04 1.67
CA ASN A 85 0.00 2.01 2.47
C ASN A 85 -0.12 1.02 3.64
N THR A 86 0.73 0.02 3.59
CA THR A 86 0.80 -1.04 4.60
C THR A 86 2.09 -0.91 5.39
N TYR A 87 2.04 -1.16 6.69
CA TYR A 87 3.18 -1.12 7.58
C TYR A 87 3.11 -2.27 8.59
N GLY A 88 4.24 -2.60 9.19
CA GLY A 88 4.31 -3.65 10.19
C GLY A 88 5.69 -4.31 10.27
N PRO A 89 5.85 -5.31 11.15
CA PRO A 89 7.05 -6.15 11.18
C PRO A 89 7.38 -6.77 9.84
N ARG A 90 8.66 -7.06 9.61
CA ARG A 90 9.24 -7.62 8.37
C ARG A 90 9.30 -6.65 7.19
N MET A 91 9.00 -5.35 7.39
CA MET A 91 9.42 -4.34 6.42
C MET A 91 10.95 -4.30 6.34
N SER A 92 11.49 -4.04 5.15
CA SER A 92 12.93 -3.78 5.00
C SER A 92 13.31 -2.45 5.64
N ILE A 93 14.50 -2.39 6.25
CA ILE A 93 15.07 -1.15 6.79
C ILE A 93 15.24 -0.09 5.70
N ASP A 94 15.63 -0.55 4.50
CA ASP A 94 16.03 0.30 3.37
C ASP A 94 15.00 0.30 2.24
N ASP A 95 13.71 0.06 2.54
CA ASP A 95 12.67 0.05 1.50
C ASP A 95 12.26 1.43 1.01
N GLY A 96 12.72 2.49 1.67
CA GLY A 96 12.51 3.89 1.30
C GLY A 96 11.09 4.42 1.54
N ARG A 97 10.19 3.63 2.14
CA ARG A 97 8.85 4.10 2.47
C ARG A 97 8.88 4.97 3.73
N VAL A 98 7.90 5.87 3.81
CA VAL A 98 7.83 6.86 4.88
C VAL A 98 7.87 6.23 6.28
N MET A 99 7.14 5.13 6.50
CA MET A 99 7.04 4.52 7.82
C MET A 99 8.37 3.92 8.29
N SER A 100 9.00 3.07 7.46
CA SER A 100 10.31 2.48 7.77
C SER A 100 11.39 3.56 7.91
N SER A 101 11.38 4.57 7.04
CA SER A 101 12.34 5.68 7.10
C SER A 101 12.23 6.46 8.41
N LEU A 102 11.02 6.88 8.81
CA LEU A 102 10.81 7.63 10.06
C LEU A 102 11.23 6.81 11.28
N ILE A 103 10.83 5.53 11.36
CA ILE A 103 11.15 4.67 12.50
C ILE A 103 12.66 4.41 12.59
N CYS A 104 13.30 4.02 11.48
CA CYS A 104 14.74 3.70 11.49
C CYS A 104 15.60 4.91 11.81
N ARG A 105 15.26 6.10 11.28
CA ARG A 105 15.96 7.35 11.60
C ARG A 105 15.78 7.72 13.08
N ALA A 106 14.55 7.66 13.60
CA ALA A 106 14.30 7.94 15.01
C ALA A 106 15.10 7.00 15.94
N LEU A 107 15.15 5.71 15.63
CA LEU A 107 15.89 4.72 16.40
C LEU A 107 17.41 4.91 16.34
N ARG A 108 17.93 5.43 15.23
CA ARG A 108 19.36 5.76 15.05
C ARG A 108 19.75 7.13 15.61
N GLY A 109 18.80 7.94 16.08
CA GLY A 109 19.02 9.32 16.52
C GLY A 109 19.32 10.29 15.36
N GLU A 110 18.94 9.93 14.14
CA GLU A 110 19.08 10.73 12.92
C GLU A 110 17.87 11.68 12.78
N ASP A 111 18.03 12.83 12.11
CA ASP A 111 16.91 13.73 11.83
C ASP A 111 15.84 13.05 10.97
N LEU A 112 14.56 13.24 11.30
CA LEU A 112 13.43 12.74 10.54
C LEU A 112 13.13 13.68 9.38
N VAL A 113 13.37 13.20 8.15
CA VAL A 113 13.14 14.00 6.94
C VAL A 113 11.70 13.88 6.47
N ILE A 114 11.03 15.01 6.33
CA ILE A 114 9.72 15.14 5.72
C ILE A 114 9.87 15.92 4.40
N TYR A 115 9.39 15.31 3.31
CA TYR A 115 9.37 15.97 2.02
C TYR A 115 8.12 16.85 1.90
N GLY A 116 8.27 18.11 1.51
CA GLY A 116 7.21 19.12 1.52
C GLY A 116 6.98 19.72 2.91
N ASP A 117 5.78 20.23 3.18
CA ASP A 117 5.39 20.87 4.44
C ASP A 117 4.84 19.90 5.49
N GLY A 118 4.76 18.61 5.17
CA GLY A 118 4.25 17.56 6.03
C GLY A 118 2.72 17.49 6.15
N ARG A 119 1.97 18.32 5.40
CA ARG A 119 0.50 18.34 5.41
C ARG A 119 -0.13 17.29 4.50
N GLN A 120 0.66 16.66 3.62
CA GLN A 120 0.17 15.54 2.81
C GLN A 120 -0.30 14.42 3.73
N THR A 121 -1.45 13.83 3.38
CA THR A 121 -2.08 12.80 4.20
C THR A 121 -1.98 11.42 3.58
N ARG A 122 -1.86 10.41 4.45
CA ARG A 122 -1.91 8.99 4.08
C ARG A 122 -2.75 8.23 5.10
N SER A 123 -3.39 7.17 4.64
CA SER A 123 -3.95 6.15 5.52
C SER A 123 -2.98 4.97 5.60
N PHE A 124 -2.91 4.34 6.76
CA PHE A 124 -1.99 3.23 7.00
C PHE A 124 -2.76 2.01 7.50
N CYS A 125 -2.48 0.85 6.94
CA CYS A 125 -3.06 -0.42 7.33
C CYS A 125 -1.98 -1.30 7.96
N TYR A 126 -2.25 -1.89 9.10
CA TYR A 126 -1.32 -2.84 9.71
C TYR A 126 -1.26 -4.14 8.91
N ILE A 127 -0.09 -4.76 8.89
CA ILE A 127 0.20 -5.90 8.01
C ILE A 127 -0.75 -7.09 8.26
N ASP A 128 -1.12 -7.38 9.50
CA ASP A 128 -1.98 -8.52 9.81
C ASP A 128 -3.40 -8.29 9.25
N ASP A 129 -3.95 -7.08 9.39
CA ASP A 129 -5.23 -6.71 8.77
C ASP A 129 -5.15 -6.83 7.24
N MET A 130 -4.06 -6.39 6.63
CA MET A 130 -3.85 -6.49 5.18
C MET A 130 -3.82 -7.95 4.73
N ILE A 131 -3.08 -8.80 5.42
CA ILE A 131 -3.00 -10.24 5.10
C ILE A 131 -4.38 -10.89 5.23
N GLU A 132 -5.12 -10.59 6.28
CA GLU A 132 -6.48 -11.09 6.46
C GLU A 132 -7.39 -10.67 5.28
N GLY A 133 -7.31 -9.42 4.85
CA GLY A 133 -8.06 -8.94 3.67
C GLY A 133 -7.69 -9.68 2.38
N LEU A 134 -6.41 -9.93 2.16
CA LEU A 134 -5.94 -10.70 1.00
C LEU A 134 -6.40 -12.16 1.03
N VAL A 135 -6.37 -12.80 2.21
CA VAL A 135 -6.85 -14.18 2.39
C VAL A 135 -8.35 -14.25 2.11
N ARG A 136 -9.16 -13.37 2.72
CA ARG A 136 -10.61 -13.33 2.47
C ARG A 136 -10.94 -13.09 1.01
N LEU A 137 -10.19 -12.23 0.31
CA LEU A 137 -10.36 -12.02 -1.12
C LEU A 137 -10.03 -13.30 -1.91
N MET A 138 -8.93 -13.99 -1.58
CA MET A 138 -8.57 -15.25 -2.22
C MET A 138 -9.62 -16.36 -2.01
N GLU A 139 -10.26 -16.40 -0.85
CA GLU A 139 -11.28 -17.40 -0.49
C GLU A 139 -12.69 -17.02 -0.96
N SER A 140 -12.93 -15.78 -1.37
CA SER A 140 -14.24 -15.32 -1.84
C SER A 140 -14.72 -16.07 -3.09
N GLY A 141 -16.03 -16.01 -3.35
CA GLY A 141 -16.65 -16.64 -4.53
C GLY A 141 -16.02 -16.19 -5.86
N ASP A 142 -16.08 -17.06 -6.87
CA ASP A 142 -15.53 -16.77 -8.20
C ASP A 142 -16.27 -15.64 -8.94
N ASP A 143 -17.45 -15.24 -8.47
CA ASP A 143 -18.22 -14.09 -8.94
C ASP A 143 -17.60 -12.73 -8.51
N PHE A 144 -16.77 -12.71 -7.46
CA PHE A 144 -16.12 -11.49 -6.99
C PHE A 144 -14.65 -11.44 -7.39
N LEU A 145 -14.35 -10.76 -8.47
CA LEU A 145 -13.00 -10.64 -9.04
C LEU A 145 -12.17 -9.49 -8.40
N GLY A 146 -12.84 -8.52 -7.83
CA GLY A 146 -12.30 -7.20 -7.55
C GLY A 146 -12.43 -6.24 -8.77
N PRO A 147 -11.66 -5.16 -8.89
CA PRO A 147 -10.69 -4.74 -7.87
C PRO A 147 -11.36 -4.39 -6.54
N VAL A 148 -10.65 -4.58 -5.45
CA VAL A 148 -11.10 -4.16 -4.13
C VAL A 148 -10.00 -3.39 -3.41
N ASN A 149 -10.36 -2.28 -2.79
CA ASN A 149 -9.45 -1.48 -1.98
C ASN A 149 -9.25 -2.13 -0.62
N LEU A 150 -7.98 -2.33 -0.24
CA LEU A 150 -7.58 -2.75 1.10
C LEU A 150 -6.65 -1.69 1.69
N GLY A 151 -7.02 -1.12 2.83
CA GLY A 151 -6.23 -0.06 3.45
C GLY A 151 -6.82 0.48 4.74
N GLY A 152 -6.10 1.38 5.39
CA GLY A 152 -6.58 2.07 6.59
C GLY A 152 -7.70 3.06 6.27
N THR A 153 -8.61 3.25 7.23
CA THR A 153 -9.80 4.11 7.07
C THR A 153 -9.64 5.52 7.64
N ARG A 154 -8.48 5.82 8.24
CA ARG A 154 -8.18 7.14 8.81
C ARG A 154 -6.95 7.73 8.16
N GLU A 155 -7.04 9.03 7.83
CA GLU A 155 -5.90 9.79 7.32
C GLU A 155 -5.11 10.39 8.48
N HIS A 156 -3.80 10.42 8.27
CA HIS A 156 -2.85 11.12 9.13
C HIS A 156 -1.90 11.92 8.24
N THR A 157 -1.56 13.13 8.67
CA THR A 157 -0.49 13.90 8.03
C THR A 157 0.86 13.23 8.28
N ILE A 158 1.80 13.41 7.36
CA ILE A 158 3.15 12.88 7.54
C ILE A 158 3.83 13.49 8.77
N ARG A 159 3.50 14.74 9.10
CA ARG A 159 3.97 15.39 10.33
C ARG A 159 3.43 14.68 11.58
N GLU A 160 2.13 14.42 11.68
CA GLU A 160 1.55 13.67 12.81
C GLU A 160 2.20 12.29 12.95
N MET A 161 2.49 11.62 11.82
CA MET A 161 3.20 10.34 11.83
C MET A 161 4.61 10.45 12.41
N ALA A 162 5.37 11.48 12.02
CA ALA A 162 6.71 11.72 12.55
C ALA A 162 6.68 12.01 14.06
N GLU A 163 5.74 12.85 14.50
CA GLU A 163 5.55 13.18 15.93
C GLU A 163 5.17 11.93 16.74
N MET A 164 4.30 11.05 16.20
CA MET A 164 3.93 9.79 16.84
C MET A 164 5.13 8.83 16.94
N VAL A 165 5.93 8.71 15.88
CA VAL A 165 7.15 7.89 15.88
C VAL A 165 8.15 8.40 16.92
N LEU A 166 8.39 9.70 17.03
CA LEU A 166 9.27 10.29 18.06
C LEU A 166 8.77 9.94 19.47
N ARG A 167 7.48 10.07 19.72
CA ARG A 167 6.86 9.73 21.01
C ARG A 167 7.06 8.25 21.36
N ILE A 168 6.75 7.34 20.45
CA ILE A 168 6.85 5.89 20.69
C ILE A 168 8.29 5.42 20.85
N THR A 169 9.21 5.98 20.06
CA THR A 169 10.63 5.62 20.14
C THR A 169 11.34 6.26 21.34
N GLY A 170 10.81 7.35 21.89
CA GLY A 170 11.48 8.20 22.89
C GLY A 170 12.66 8.99 22.29
N SER A 171 12.74 9.07 20.95
CA SER A 171 13.83 9.73 20.25
C SER A 171 13.81 11.25 20.44
N LYS A 172 15.00 11.85 20.54
CA LYS A 172 15.21 13.32 20.57
C LYS A 172 15.56 13.87 19.17
N SER A 173 15.43 13.09 18.14
CA SER A 173 15.66 13.51 16.75
C SER A 173 14.76 14.67 16.37
N ARG A 174 15.26 15.54 15.49
CA ARG A 174 14.47 16.68 14.98
C ARG A 174 13.71 16.29 13.74
N ILE A 175 12.59 16.94 13.50
CA ILE A 175 11.89 16.89 12.21
C ILE A 175 12.49 17.99 11.34
N VAL A 176 12.97 17.61 10.15
CA VAL A 176 13.52 18.52 9.13
C VAL A 176 12.71 18.40 7.85
N TYR A 177 12.63 19.48 7.09
CA TYR A 177 11.81 19.54 5.89
C TYR A 177 12.70 19.71 4.66
N GLU A 178 12.43 18.92 3.62
CA GLU A 178 13.08 18.98 2.33
C GLU A 178 12.07 19.29 1.21
N ALA A 179 12.56 19.57 0.00
CA ALA A 179 11.70 19.85 -1.15
C ALA A 179 10.74 18.66 -1.40
N ARG A 180 9.49 18.98 -1.76
CA ARG A 180 8.49 17.95 -2.08
C ARG A 180 8.95 17.10 -3.27
N LEU A 181 8.68 15.80 -3.18
CA LEU A 181 8.94 14.88 -4.28
C LEU A 181 7.95 15.12 -5.42
N GLU A 182 8.45 15.01 -6.65
CA GLU A 182 7.63 15.07 -7.86
C GLU A 182 6.65 13.90 -7.89
N ASP A 183 5.43 14.13 -8.35
CA ASP A 183 4.34 13.14 -8.45
C ASP A 183 3.90 12.50 -7.10
N ASP A 184 4.31 13.06 -5.94
CA ASP A 184 3.80 12.58 -4.66
C ASP A 184 2.39 13.15 -4.40
N PRO A 185 1.32 12.32 -4.33
CA PRO A 185 -0.05 12.81 -4.19
C PRO A 185 -0.27 13.51 -2.85
N MET A 186 -1.14 14.54 -2.84
CA MET A 186 -1.47 15.26 -1.60
C MET A 186 -2.27 14.40 -0.64
N ARG A 187 -3.21 13.60 -1.14
CA ARG A 187 -4.16 12.84 -0.30
C ARG A 187 -4.35 11.45 -0.87
N ARG A 188 -4.37 10.45 0.03
CA ARG A 188 -4.65 9.06 -0.38
C ARG A 188 -5.36 8.30 0.73
N LEU A 189 -6.66 8.02 0.48
CA LEU A 189 -7.55 7.31 1.40
C LEU A 189 -8.45 6.37 0.61
N PRO A 190 -8.48 5.05 0.88
CA PRO A 190 -9.40 4.14 0.22
C PRO A 190 -10.85 4.36 0.70
N LEU A 191 -11.79 4.23 -0.21
CA LEU A 191 -13.14 3.83 0.16
C LEU A 191 -13.12 2.30 0.36
N THR A 192 -13.58 1.80 1.50
CA THR A 192 -13.44 0.37 1.89
C THR A 192 -14.79 -0.34 2.04
N GLU A 193 -15.89 0.32 1.66
CA GLU A 193 -17.25 -0.24 1.76
C GLU A 193 -17.38 -1.54 0.99
N LEU A 194 -16.80 -1.64 -0.19
CA LEU A 194 -16.82 -2.86 -1.00
C LEU A 194 -16.12 -4.03 -0.30
N ALA A 195 -14.99 -3.78 0.37
CA ALA A 195 -14.30 -4.80 1.16
C ALA A 195 -15.15 -5.26 2.36
N ARG A 196 -15.82 -4.33 3.04
CA ARG A 196 -16.72 -4.65 4.14
C ARG A 196 -17.92 -5.48 3.67
N GLU A 197 -18.56 -5.08 2.58
CA GLU A 197 -19.76 -5.74 2.06
C GLU A 197 -19.49 -7.13 1.46
N ARG A 198 -18.40 -7.25 0.67
CA ARG A 198 -18.12 -8.47 -0.09
C ARG A 198 -17.20 -9.45 0.65
N LEU A 199 -16.38 -8.97 1.58
CA LEU A 199 -15.40 -9.78 2.31
C LEU A 199 -15.66 -9.82 3.83
N GLY A 200 -16.56 -8.98 4.37
CA GLY A 200 -16.70 -8.79 5.81
C GLY A 200 -15.42 -8.28 6.46
N TRP A 201 -14.60 -7.53 5.71
CA TRP A 201 -13.28 -7.09 6.13
C TRP A 201 -13.24 -5.59 6.42
N GLU A 202 -12.59 -5.25 7.51
CA GLU A 202 -12.16 -3.89 7.87
C GLU A 202 -10.87 -3.95 8.69
N PRO A 203 -10.01 -2.92 8.66
CA PRO A 203 -8.81 -2.89 9.49
C PRO A 203 -9.18 -2.66 10.95
N LEU A 204 -8.67 -3.52 11.84
CA LEU A 204 -8.99 -3.53 13.27
C LEU A 204 -7.87 -2.98 14.13
N VAL A 205 -6.62 -3.11 13.69
CA VAL A 205 -5.45 -2.71 14.47
C VAL A 205 -5.32 -1.20 14.49
N GLN A 206 -5.38 -0.61 15.69
CA GLN A 206 -5.16 0.82 15.88
C GLN A 206 -3.72 1.20 15.51
N LEU A 207 -3.57 2.37 14.85
CA LEU A 207 -2.30 2.82 14.30
C LEU A 207 -1.17 2.84 15.35
N GLU A 208 -1.45 3.37 16.53
CA GLU A 208 -0.46 3.49 17.61
C GLU A 208 0.05 2.12 18.07
N LYS A 209 -0.86 1.16 18.27
CA LYS A 209 -0.50 -0.22 18.62
C LYS A 209 0.34 -0.89 17.55
N GLY A 210 -0.06 -0.79 16.29
CA GLY A 210 0.72 -1.35 15.17
C GLY A 210 2.09 -0.70 15.03
N LEU A 211 2.20 0.61 15.33
CA LEU A 211 3.48 1.32 15.35
C LEU A 211 4.40 0.82 16.45
N GLU A 212 3.90 0.61 17.67
CA GLU A 212 4.68 0.06 18.78
C GLU A 212 5.29 -1.31 18.41
N GLU A 213 4.49 -2.20 17.83
CA GLU A 213 4.97 -3.50 17.36
C GLU A 213 6.01 -3.37 16.25
N THR A 214 5.81 -2.43 15.33
CA THR A 214 6.73 -2.17 14.23
C THR A 214 8.06 -1.58 14.74
N VAL A 215 8.00 -0.64 15.67
CA VAL A 215 9.18 -0.06 16.34
C VAL A 215 9.96 -1.15 17.10
N ASN A 216 9.27 -2.01 17.85
CA ASN A 216 9.89 -3.11 18.58
C ASN A 216 10.58 -4.11 17.64
N TYR A 217 9.98 -4.37 16.47
CA TYR A 217 10.62 -5.18 15.42
C TYR A 217 11.91 -4.53 14.92
N PHE A 218 11.89 -3.23 14.58
CA PHE A 218 13.09 -2.55 14.08
C PHE A 218 14.17 -2.38 15.15
N ARG A 219 13.80 -2.17 16.42
CA ARG A 219 14.78 -2.16 17.54
C ARG A 219 15.57 -3.47 17.57
N ARG A 220 14.87 -4.61 17.57
CA ARG A 220 15.53 -5.93 17.54
C ARG A 220 16.41 -6.12 16.32
N LEU A 221 15.91 -5.72 15.14
CA LEU A 221 16.66 -5.86 13.88
C LEU A 221 17.93 -4.99 13.83
N LEU A 222 17.89 -3.83 14.50
CA LEU A 222 19.03 -2.91 14.61
C LEU A 222 19.93 -3.23 15.81
N GLY A 223 19.64 -4.27 16.60
CA GLY A 223 20.41 -4.60 17.81
C GLY A 223 20.31 -3.57 18.93
N LEU A 224 19.25 -2.80 18.95
CA LEU A 224 18.98 -1.79 20.00
C LEU A 224 18.12 -2.42 21.09
N SER A 225 18.55 -2.28 22.34
CA SER A 225 17.82 -2.74 23.53
C SER A 225 16.67 -1.82 23.92
#